data_e9f58b1b3ef2d72d8d5f42ad20b6273f
#
_entry.id   e9f58b1b3ef2d72d8d5f42ad20b6273f
#
_cell.length_a   1.000
_cell.length_b   1.000
_cell.length_c   1.000
_cell.angle_alpha   90.00
_cell.angle_beta   90.00
_cell.angle_gamma   90.00
#
_symmetry.space_group_name_H-M   'P 1'
#
loop_
_entity.id
_entity.type
_entity.pdbx_description
1 polymer ?
#
loop_
_entity_poly.entity_id
_entity_poly.type
_entity_poly.pdbx_seq_one_letter_code
_entity_poly.pdbx_strand_id
1 'polypeptide(L)' 'VILCDAGVLLCLVDRTQPQHTAYRATIPGLAKPLITTWPCLTEAMYLALHRGGWAMQKQLGQLLLDNLLVIYAIQPDD' A
#
# COMPACT_ATOMS: atom_id res chain seq x y z
N VAL A 1 -9.17 -11.32 1.07
CA VAL A 1 -9.00 -9.91 1.44
C VAL A 1 -7.87 -9.78 2.44
N ILE A 2 -6.94 -8.89 2.16
CA ILE A 2 -5.79 -8.64 3.04
C ILE A 2 -5.79 -7.17 3.44
N LEU A 3 -5.76 -6.95 4.77
CA LEU A 3 -5.65 -5.62 5.33
C LEU A 3 -4.17 -5.22 5.36
N CYS A 4 -3.85 -4.10 4.71
CA CYS A 4 -2.49 -3.61 4.60
C CYS A 4 -2.27 -2.42 5.52
N ASP A 5 -1.29 -2.53 6.43
CA ASP A 5 -0.84 -1.38 7.20
C ASP A 5 0.22 -0.59 6.40
N ALA A 6 0.72 0.49 6.99
CA ALA A 6 1.70 1.33 6.34
C ALA A 6 2.98 0.59 5.99
N GLY A 7 3.42 -0.33 6.85
CA GLY A 7 4.62 -1.11 6.61
C GLY A 7 4.50 -2.01 5.39
N VAL A 8 3.37 -2.69 5.25
CA VAL A 8 3.11 -3.55 4.10
C VAL A 8 3.04 -2.71 2.82
N LEU A 9 2.33 -1.59 2.86
CA LEU A 9 2.23 -0.70 1.70
C LEU A 9 3.61 -0.19 1.27
N LEU A 10 4.46 0.17 2.22
CA LEU A 10 5.81 0.61 1.92
C LEU A 10 6.63 -0.51 1.27
N CYS A 11 6.51 -1.74 1.77
CA CYS A 11 7.20 -2.89 1.17
C CYS A 11 6.80 -3.13 -0.28
N LEU A 12 5.57 -2.78 -0.66
CA LEU A 12 5.10 -2.95 -2.03
C LEU A 12 5.77 -1.98 -3.01
N VAL A 13 6.20 -0.82 -2.56
CA VAL A 13 6.72 0.23 -3.43
C VAL A 13 8.19 0.58 -3.19
N ASP A 14 8.77 0.20 -2.05
CA ASP A 14 10.14 0.53 -1.70
C ASP A 14 11.05 -0.69 -1.92
N ARG A 15 11.84 -0.65 -2.98
CA ARG A 15 12.73 -1.75 -3.37
C ARG A 15 13.83 -2.02 -2.34
N THR A 16 14.11 -1.05 -1.46
CA THR A 16 15.14 -1.24 -0.43
C THR A 16 14.64 -2.05 0.76
N GLN A 17 13.32 -2.27 0.86
CA GLN A 17 12.76 -3.10 1.92
C GLN A 17 13.13 -4.56 1.71
N PRO A 18 13.57 -5.28 2.76
CA PRO A 18 14.02 -6.67 2.60
C PRO A 18 12.97 -7.60 2.02
N GLN A 19 11.70 -7.31 2.25
CA GLN A 19 10.59 -8.17 1.84
C GLN A 19 9.90 -7.70 0.57
N HIS A 20 10.45 -6.67 -0.09
CA HIS A 20 9.82 -6.08 -1.27
C HIS A 20 9.55 -7.12 -2.37
N THR A 21 10.57 -7.88 -2.74
CA THR A 21 10.44 -8.88 -3.81
C THR A 21 9.41 -9.94 -3.46
N ALA A 22 9.42 -10.42 -2.22
CA ALA A 22 8.47 -11.44 -1.77
C ALA A 22 7.04 -10.92 -1.83
N TYR A 23 6.80 -9.71 -1.34
CA TYR A 23 5.45 -9.13 -1.35
C TYR A 23 4.96 -8.87 -2.77
N ARG A 24 5.82 -8.33 -3.64
CA ARG A 24 5.44 -8.10 -5.04
C ARG A 24 5.13 -9.40 -5.76
N ALA A 25 5.87 -10.46 -5.46
CA ALA A 25 5.65 -11.76 -6.09
C ALA A 25 4.34 -12.41 -5.68
N THR A 26 3.83 -12.11 -4.47
CA THR A 26 2.58 -12.70 -3.97
C THR A 26 1.33 -11.99 -4.45
N ILE A 27 1.42 -10.73 -4.89
CA ILE A 27 0.26 -9.94 -5.29
C ILE A 27 -0.64 -10.65 -6.31
N PRO A 28 -0.11 -11.21 -7.41
CA PRO A 28 -0.97 -11.83 -8.41
C PRO A 28 -1.78 -13.02 -7.89
N GLY A 29 -1.29 -13.69 -6.83
CA GLY A 29 -1.96 -14.84 -6.24
C GLY A 29 -2.91 -14.49 -5.10
N LEU A 30 -2.99 -13.22 -4.69
CA LEU A 30 -3.85 -12.81 -3.60
C LEU A 30 -5.28 -12.61 -4.05
N ALA A 31 -6.23 -12.91 -3.15
CA ALA A 31 -7.61 -12.50 -3.35
C ALA A 31 -7.67 -10.97 -3.30
N LYS A 32 -8.12 -10.37 -4.36
CA LYS A 32 -8.22 -8.90 -4.46
C LYS A 32 -9.58 -8.43 -4.01
N PRO A 33 -9.67 -7.20 -3.55
CA PRO A 33 -8.60 -6.19 -3.46
C PRO A 33 -7.79 -6.31 -2.17
N LEU A 34 -6.61 -5.69 -2.15
CA LEU A 34 -5.92 -5.36 -0.91
C LEU A 34 -6.66 -4.19 -0.27
N ILE A 35 -6.78 -4.17 1.04
CA ILE A 35 -7.54 -3.13 1.75
C ILE A 35 -6.62 -2.39 2.71
N THR A 36 -6.75 -1.08 2.75
CA THR A 36 -6.07 -0.24 3.73
C THR A 36 -7.05 0.77 4.32
N THR A 37 -6.60 1.55 5.27
CA THR A 37 -7.37 2.64 5.87
C THR A 37 -6.69 3.97 5.58
N TRP A 38 -7.43 5.08 5.76
CA TRP A 38 -6.88 6.41 5.55
C TRP A 38 -5.61 6.67 6.39
N PRO A 39 -5.60 6.35 7.71
CA PRO A 39 -4.39 6.58 8.51
C PRO A 39 -3.18 5.79 7.99
N CYS A 40 -3.39 4.53 7.62
CA CYS A 40 -2.31 3.70 7.09
C CYS A 40 -1.78 4.24 5.76
N LEU A 41 -2.68 4.64 4.87
CA LEU A 41 -2.30 5.21 3.58
C LEU A 41 -1.56 6.53 3.76
N THR A 42 -2.02 7.39 4.66
CA THR A 42 -1.38 8.67 4.93
C THR A 42 0.05 8.47 5.44
N GLU A 43 0.22 7.56 6.38
CA GLU A 43 1.56 7.23 6.90
C GLU A 43 2.45 6.66 5.80
N ALA A 44 1.92 5.74 4.99
CA ALA A 44 2.67 5.15 3.89
C ALA A 44 3.09 6.19 2.86
N MET A 45 2.21 7.12 2.53
CA MET A 45 2.53 8.22 1.61
C MET A 45 3.64 9.12 2.15
N TYR A 46 3.60 9.41 3.45
CA TYR A 46 4.64 10.21 4.10
C TYR A 46 5.99 9.48 4.04
N LEU A 47 6.00 8.19 4.40
CA LEU A 47 7.23 7.39 4.37
C LEU A 47 7.75 7.23 2.95
N ALA A 48 6.87 7.05 1.98
CA ALA A 48 7.25 6.94 0.58
C ALA A 48 7.94 8.22 0.09
N LEU A 49 7.40 9.37 0.47
CA LEU A 49 8.00 10.66 0.12
C LEU A 49 9.41 10.80 0.68
N HIS A 50 9.60 10.41 1.94
CA HIS A 50 10.90 10.49 2.60
C HIS A 50 11.92 9.54 2.01
N ARG A 51 11.50 8.35 1.58
CA ARG A 51 12.42 7.32 1.10
C ARG A 51 12.71 7.41 -0.39
N GLY A 52 11.69 7.69 -1.19
CA GLY A 52 11.82 7.68 -2.64
C GLY A 52 11.22 8.88 -3.34
N GLY A 53 10.78 9.89 -2.59
CA GLY A 53 10.23 11.11 -3.14
C GLY A 53 8.92 10.90 -3.88
N TRP A 54 8.64 11.84 -4.77
CA TRP A 54 7.41 11.85 -5.57
C TRP A 54 7.22 10.56 -6.39
N ALA A 55 8.31 10.03 -6.92
CA ALA A 55 8.22 8.81 -7.75
C ALA A 55 7.66 7.63 -6.96
N MET A 56 8.07 7.47 -5.71
CA MET A 56 7.58 6.38 -4.86
C MET A 56 6.13 6.63 -4.42
N GLN A 57 5.78 7.88 -4.09
CA GLN A 57 4.37 8.22 -3.81
C GLN A 57 3.47 7.91 -5.00
N LYS A 58 3.94 8.21 -6.21
CA LYS A 58 3.20 7.96 -7.43
C LYS A 58 2.94 6.47 -7.63
N GLN A 59 3.92 5.62 -7.34
CA GLN A 59 3.76 4.18 -7.41
C GLN A 59 2.69 3.69 -6.44
N LEU A 60 2.67 4.23 -5.23
CA LEU A 60 1.66 3.87 -4.23
C LEU A 60 0.27 4.31 -4.69
N GLY A 61 0.14 5.52 -5.23
CA GLY A 61 -1.11 6.01 -5.79
C GLY A 61 -1.60 5.18 -6.97
N GLN A 62 -0.67 4.64 -7.76
CA GLN A 62 -1.04 3.81 -8.91
C GLN A 62 -1.76 2.53 -8.48
N LEU A 63 -1.44 1.99 -7.32
CA LEU A 63 -2.16 0.82 -6.79
C LEU A 63 -3.65 1.13 -6.57
N LEU A 64 -3.96 2.35 -6.14
CA LEU A 64 -5.36 2.78 -5.98
C LEU A 64 -6.04 2.94 -7.34
N LEU A 65 -5.37 3.57 -8.30
CA LEU A 65 -5.92 3.78 -9.63
C LEU A 65 -6.18 2.47 -10.37
N ASP A 66 -5.34 1.48 -10.13
CA ASP A 66 -5.46 0.16 -10.77
C ASP A 66 -6.43 -0.77 -10.02
N ASN A 67 -7.09 -0.26 -8.98
CA ASN A 67 -8.02 -1.02 -8.14
C ASN A 67 -7.37 -2.24 -7.47
N LEU A 68 -6.06 -2.22 -7.29
CA LEU A 68 -5.34 -3.25 -6.54
C LEU A 68 -5.40 -2.98 -5.04
N LEU A 69 -5.60 -1.73 -4.66
CA LEU A 69 -5.69 -1.27 -3.28
C LEU A 69 -6.96 -0.45 -3.13
N VAL A 70 -7.75 -0.77 -2.09
CA VAL A 70 -9.01 -0.09 -1.79
C VAL A 70 -8.93 0.50 -0.39
N ILE A 71 -9.45 1.70 -0.21
CA ILE A 71 -9.48 2.36 1.09
C ILE A 71 -10.80 2.03 1.78
N TYR A 72 -10.70 1.43 2.97
CA TYR A 72 -11.86 1.18 3.81
C TYR A 72 -12.05 2.37 4.73
N ALA A 73 -13.22 3.01 4.62
CA ALA A 73 -13.59 4.13 5.48
C ALA A 73 -14.35 3.58 6.70
N ILE A 74 -13.79 3.82 7.90
CA ILE A 74 -14.46 3.42 9.14
C ILE A 74 -15.66 4.33 9.35
N GLN A 75 -16.84 3.72 9.46
CA GLN A 75 -18.07 4.45 9.74
C GLN A 75 -18.32 4.50 11.24
N PRO A 76 -19.00 5.55 11.75
CA PRO A 76 -19.25 5.64 13.19
C PRO A 76 -20.00 4.45 13.78
N ASP A 77 -20.77 3.75 12.96
CA ASP A 77 -21.60 2.60 13.40
C ASP A 77 -20.89 1.25 13.24
N ASP A 78 -19.67 1.25 12.75
CA ASP A 78 -18.92 0.01 12.50
C ASP A 78 -18.31 -0.60 13.77
#